data_328c2e51d7d6e0160d1a3708a9c30516
#
_entry.id   328c2e51d7d6e0160d1a3708a9c30516
#
_cell.length_a   1.000
_cell.length_b   1.000
_cell.length_c   1.000
_cell.angle_alpha   90.00
_cell.angle_beta   90.00
_cell.angle_gamma   90.00
#
_symmetry.space_group_name_H-M   'P 1'
#
loop_
_entity.id
_entity.type
_entity.pdbx_description
1 polymer ?
#
loop_
_entity_poly.entity_id
_entity_poly.type
_entity_poly.pdbx_seq_one_letter_code
_entity_poly.pdbx_strand_id
1 'polypeptide(L)'
;MDVPVYNMQGSEVGKLTIDEKALGGEVNAALIKQAYVRYHANTRQGSARTKNRHEVEGSTRKIYKQKGTGNARHGDRKANLFKGGGHGHSKKRTREDFRLDMPKKMRRKANRNALLAKLVDNEVRIVDSFAMKEPKAKAFSAFLESLKVDKTALVALPTDASKADNARRSARNLESVTLCRIDSLNCFQMLNHRYLVVAKDDLQAWLSGPSSQTGKSAKLEPKGAAPAKPESKSKPAKKEQH
;
A
#
# COMPACT_ATOMS: atom_id res chain seq x y z
N MET A 1 26.19 7.22 6.81
CA MET A 1 25.43 7.20 8.08
C MET A 1 25.50 5.80 8.68
N ASP A 2 25.95 5.70 9.94
CA ASP A 2 26.07 4.42 10.63
C ASP A 2 24.88 4.22 11.57
N VAL A 3 24.19 3.11 11.41
CA VAL A 3 22.97 2.80 12.18
C VAL A 3 23.24 1.56 13.04
N PRO A 4 22.93 1.59 14.35
CA PRO A 4 23.14 0.44 15.23
C PRO A 4 22.22 -0.72 14.85
N VAL A 5 22.73 -1.94 14.95
CA VAL A 5 22.01 -3.19 14.74
C VAL A 5 21.80 -3.86 16.09
N TYR A 6 20.56 -4.21 16.38
CA TYR A 6 20.13 -4.80 17.64
C TYR A 6 19.81 -6.28 17.49
N ASN A 7 19.96 -7.03 18.55
CA ASN A 7 19.44 -8.39 18.66
C ASN A 7 18.00 -8.39 19.21
N MET A 8 17.39 -9.57 19.31
CA MET A 8 16.04 -9.73 19.89
C MET A 8 15.96 -9.41 21.40
N GLN A 9 17.07 -9.19 22.09
CA GLN A 9 17.16 -8.76 23.48
C GLN A 9 17.34 -7.24 23.63
N GLY A 10 17.46 -6.50 22.51
CA GLY A 10 17.68 -5.06 22.51
C GLY A 10 19.14 -4.63 22.72
N SER A 11 20.09 -5.58 22.74
CA SER A 11 21.51 -5.27 22.81
C SER A 11 22.08 -4.95 21.42
N GLU A 12 23.00 -4.00 21.35
CA GLU A 12 23.70 -3.67 20.10
C GLU A 12 24.71 -4.78 19.75
N VAL A 13 24.60 -5.31 18.53
CA VAL A 13 25.49 -6.35 18.00
C VAL A 13 26.53 -5.77 17.03
N GLY A 14 26.21 -4.66 16.39
CA GLY A 14 27.08 -4.05 15.40
C GLY A 14 26.49 -2.79 14.79
N LYS A 15 27.10 -2.31 13.71
CA LYS A 15 26.61 -1.15 12.94
C LYS A 15 26.45 -1.52 11.49
N LEU A 16 25.47 -0.92 10.84
CA LEU A 16 25.28 -0.98 9.39
C LEU A 16 25.52 0.40 8.78
N THR A 17 26.50 0.49 7.90
CA THR A 17 26.78 1.72 7.15
C THR A 17 25.84 1.81 5.95
N ILE A 18 25.09 2.90 5.84
CA ILE A 18 24.16 3.18 4.75
C ILE A 18 24.63 4.41 3.99
N ASP A 19 24.75 4.31 2.68
CA ASP A 19 25.10 5.44 1.80
C ASP A 19 23.91 6.37 1.60
N GLU A 20 24.02 7.59 2.07
CA GLU A 20 23.00 8.63 1.95
C GLU A 20 22.77 9.04 0.49
N LYS A 21 23.82 9.02 -0.35
CA LYS A 21 23.70 9.34 -1.77
C LYS A 21 22.83 8.35 -2.52
N ALA A 22 22.90 7.07 -2.15
CA ALA A 22 22.04 6.02 -2.72
C ALA A 22 20.55 6.22 -2.34
N LEU A 23 20.27 6.91 -1.22
CA LEU A 23 18.93 7.27 -0.78
C LEU A 23 18.43 8.61 -1.34
N GLY A 24 19.27 9.34 -2.03
CA GLY A 24 18.94 10.62 -2.69
C GLY A 24 19.67 11.85 -2.17
N GLY A 25 20.56 11.70 -1.19
CA GLY A 25 21.42 12.74 -0.61
C GLY A 25 20.67 13.70 0.32
N GLU A 26 19.58 14.29 -0.15
CA GLU A 26 18.75 15.24 0.59
C GLU A 26 17.29 14.79 0.68
N VAL A 27 16.62 15.19 1.78
CA VAL A 27 15.19 14.91 1.99
C VAL A 27 14.34 15.83 1.12
N ASN A 28 13.71 15.29 0.09
CA ASN A 28 12.80 16.03 -0.79
C ASN A 28 11.33 15.86 -0.33
N ALA A 29 10.88 16.77 0.53
CA ALA A 29 9.54 16.77 1.09
C ALA A 29 8.42 16.86 0.02
N ALA A 30 8.65 17.59 -1.08
CA ALA A 30 7.67 17.72 -2.15
C ALA A 30 7.44 16.38 -2.88
N LEU A 31 8.51 15.65 -3.18
CA LEU A 31 8.43 14.33 -3.79
C LEU A 31 7.75 13.31 -2.86
N ILE A 32 8.10 13.31 -1.58
CA ILE A 32 7.51 12.46 -0.54
C ILE A 32 6.01 12.75 -0.43
N LYS A 33 5.60 14.03 -0.33
CA LYS A 33 4.20 14.46 -0.29
C LYS A 33 3.43 13.95 -1.51
N GLN A 34 3.97 14.13 -2.71
CA GLN A 34 3.30 13.67 -3.94
C GLN A 34 3.10 12.15 -3.95
N ALA A 35 4.11 11.39 -3.52
CA ALA A 35 4.00 9.93 -3.40
C ALA A 35 2.96 9.53 -2.33
N TYR A 36 2.96 10.20 -1.18
CA TYR A 36 1.99 9.96 -0.12
C TYR A 36 0.54 10.16 -0.59
N VAL A 37 0.26 11.31 -1.21
CA VAL A 37 -1.07 11.63 -1.76
C VAL A 37 -1.50 10.58 -2.78
N ARG A 38 -0.60 10.16 -3.66
CA ARG A 38 -0.88 9.09 -4.62
C ARG A 38 -1.26 7.78 -3.94
N TYR A 39 -0.48 7.33 -2.96
CA TYR A 39 -0.78 6.08 -2.24
C TYR A 39 -2.11 6.18 -1.51
N HIS A 40 -2.36 7.28 -0.80
CA HIS A 40 -3.62 7.52 -0.10
C HIS A 40 -4.81 7.55 -1.05
N ALA A 41 -4.73 8.27 -2.17
CA ALA A 41 -5.79 8.32 -3.17
C ALA A 41 -6.12 6.92 -3.73
N ASN A 42 -5.09 6.08 -3.96
CA ASN A 42 -5.26 4.74 -4.50
C ASN A 42 -5.84 3.73 -3.50
N THR A 43 -5.91 4.04 -2.20
CA THR A 43 -6.61 3.22 -1.21
C THR A 43 -8.13 3.43 -1.25
N ARG A 44 -8.61 4.52 -1.86
CA ARG A 44 -10.04 4.81 -1.94
C ARG A 44 -10.73 3.83 -2.90
N GLN A 45 -11.82 3.26 -2.45
CA GLN A 45 -12.61 2.31 -3.23
C GLN A 45 -13.40 2.98 -4.37
N GLY A 46 -13.86 4.22 -4.20
CA GLY A 46 -14.59 4.98 -5.19
C GLY A 46 -15.96 4.38 -5.56
N SER A 47 -16.64 3.72 -4.63
CA SER A 47 -17.91 3.01 -4.86
C SER A 47 -19.17 3.89 -4.79
N ALA A 48 -19.03 5.21 -4.60
CA ALA A 48 -20.16 6.12 -4.53
C ALA A 48 -20.92 6.14 -5.87
N ARG A 49 -22.23 5.94 -5.79
CA ARG A 49 -23.12 5.91 -6.95
C ARG A 49 -24.42 6.64 -6.65
N THR A 50 -24.96 7.33 -7.63
CA THR A 50 -26.30 7.89 -7.60
C THR A 50 -27.05 7.50 -8.87
N LYS A 51 -28.37 7.31 -8.78
CA LYS A 51 -29.20 6.97 -9.93
C LYS A 51 -29.44 8.21 -10.79
N ASN A 52 -29.24 8.11 -12.08
CA ASN A 52 -29.65 9.11 -13.04
C ASN A 52 -31.16 8.94 -13.41
N ARG A 53 -31.72 9.87 -14.17
CA ARG A 53 -33.15 9.81 -14.55
C ARG A 53 -33.53 8.54 -15.31
N HIS A 54 -32.59 7.87 -15.99
CA HIS A 54 -32.85 6.63 -16.74
C HIS A 54 -32.88 5.41 -15.80
N GLU A 55 -32.17 5.48 -14.70
CA GLU A 55 -32.04 4.38 -13.72
C GLU A 55 -33.10 4.46 -12.61
N VAL A 56 -33.79 5.58 -12.45
CA VAL A 56 -34.91 5.73 -11.53
C VAL A 56 -36.14 5.04 -12.11
N GLU A 57 -36.81 4.23 -11.30
CA GLU A 57 -38.07 3.60 -11.65
C GLU A 57 -39.19 4.64 -11.71
N GLY A 58 -40.09 4.50 -12.65
CA GLY A 58 -41.23 5.40 -12.82
C GLY A 58 -41.62 5.59 -14.29
N SER A 59 -42.74 6.27 -14.53
CA SER A 59 -43.28 6.51 -15.88
C SER A 59 -42.40 7.50 -16.67
N THR A 60 -42.14 7.18 -17.92
CA THR A 60 -41.48 8.05 -18.88
C THR A 60 -42.50 8.90 -19.70
N ARG A 61 -43.81 8.68 -19.43
CA ARG A 61 -44.87 9.44 -20.08
C ARG A 61 -44.81 10.92 -19.70
N LYS A 62 -45.12 11.81 -20.65
CA LYS A 62 -45.30 13.23 -20.41
C LYS A 62 -46.42 13.45 -19.38
N ILE A 63 -46.16 14.24 -18.32
CA ILE A 63 -47.06 14.40 -17.16
C ILE A 63 -48.39 14.98 -17.58
N TYR A 64 -48.42 16.00 -18.48
CA TYR A 64 -49.62 16.67 -19.00
C TYR A 64 -49.37 17.27 -20.39
N LYS A 65 -50.44 17.77 -21.03
CA LYS A 65 -50.40 18.38 -22.35
C LYS A 65 -49.45 19.58 -22.40
N GLN A 66 -48.93 19.88 -23.57
CA GLN A 66 -47.93 20.95 -23.78
C GLN A 66 -48.47 22.35 -23.51
N LYS A 67 -49.80 22.57 -23.78
CA LYS A 67 -50.51 23.83 -23.59
C LYS A 67 -51.88 23.55 -22.95
N GLY A 68 -52.51 24.59 -22.37
CA GLY A 68 -53.89 24.51 -21.85
C GLY A 68 -54.00 23.99 -20.42
N THR A 69 -52.90 23.93 -19.64
CA THR A 69 -52.89 23.48 -18.24
C THR A 69 -52.58 24.58 -17.23
N GLY A 70 -52.14 25.76 -17.68
CA GLY A 70 -51.69 26.84 -16.81
C GLY A 70 -50.38 26.58 -16.05
N ASN A 71 -49.82 25.36 -16.17
CA ASN A 71 -48.61 24.94 -15.50
C ASN A 71 -47.35 25.07 -16.36
N ALA A 72 -46.18 25.09 -15.74
CA ALA A 72 -44.90 25.04 -16.43
C ALA A 72 -44.78 23.76 -17.28
N ARG A 73 -44.11 23.84 -18.43
CA ARG A 73 -43.96 22.71 -19.35
C ARG A 73 -42.96 21.68 -18.82
N HIS A 74 -43.42 20.45 -18.63
CA HIS A 74 -42.57 19.34 -18.16
C HIS A 74 -42.69 18.11 -19.08
N GLY A 75 -41.63 17.30 -19.07
CA GLY A 75 -41.61 16.00 -19.69
C GLY A 75 -42.10 14.91 -18.75
N ASP A 76 -41.21 13.99 -18.42
CA ASP A 76 -41.47 12.89 -17.51
C ASP A 76 -41.26 13.27 -16.02
N ARG A 77 -41.83 12.46 -15.13
CA ARG A 77 -41.69 12.64 -13.68
C ARG A 77 -40.31 12.25 -13.12
N LYS A 78 -39.48 11.55 -13.92
CA LYS A 78 -38.14 11.09 -13.55
C LYS A 78 -37.09 12.18 -13.69
N ALA A 79 -37.44 13.36 -14.18
CA ALA A 79 -36.51 14.48 -14.32
C ALA A 79 -35.98 14.91 -12.96
N ASN A 80 -34.72 15.34 -12.93
CA ASN A 80 -34.01 15.78 -11.75
C ASN A 80 -34.60 17.00 -11.02
N LEU A 81 -35.52 17.70 -11.68
CA LEU A 81 -36.31 18.79 -11.12
C LEU A 81 -37.30 18.33 -10.05
N PHE A 82 -37.82 17.11 -10.18
CA PHE A 82 -38.84 16.58 -9.27
C PHE A 82 -38.27 15.83 -8.10
N LYS A 83 -38.94 15.92 -6.95
CA LYS A 83 -38.66 15.09 -5.77
C LYS A 83 -38.84 13.60 -6.18
N GLY A 84 -37.81 12.80 -5.92
CA GLY A 84 -37.77 11.40 -6.37
C GLY A 84 -37.30 11.20 -7.80
N GLY A 85 -36.99 12.25 -8.56
CA GLY A 85 -36.33 12.17 -9.86
C GLY A 85 -34.84 11.78 -9.75
N GLY A 86 -34.21 11.53 -10.89
CA GLY A 86 -32.80 11.16 -10.95
C GLY A 86 -31.85 12.33 -10.67
N HIS A 87 -30.65 12.03 -10.24
CA HIS A 87 -29.62 13.03 -9.99
C HIS A 87 -29.05 13.57 -11.32
N GLY A 88 -28.93 14.90 -11.50
CA GLY A 88 -28.50 15.52 -12.75
C GLY A 88 -27.06 15.16 -13.16
N HIS A 89 -26.13 15.29 -12.26
CA HIS A 89 -24.75 14.83 -12.44
C HIS A 89 -24.51 13.56 -11.60
N SER A 90 -25.23 12.50 -11.98
CA SER A 90 -25.14 11.24 -11.26
C SER A 90 -23.76 10.62 -11.38
N LYS A 91 -23.24 10.15 -10.26
CA LYS A 91 -22.03 9.34 -10.24
C LYS A 91 -22.32 8.02 -10.91
N LYS A 92 -21.59 7.74 -11.98
CA LYS A 92 -21.78 6.53 -12.79
C LYS A 92 -21.22 5.31 -12.05
N ARG A 93 -21.64 4.13 -12.49
CA ARG A 93 -21.21 2.84 -11.93
C ARG A 93 -19.72 2.56 -12.07
N THR A 94 -19.06 3.15 -13.04
CA THR A 94 -17.62 3.11 -13.19
C THR A 94 -17.00 3.84 -12.00
N ARG A 95 -16.17 3.11 -11.30
CA ARG A 95 -15.31 3.57 -10.21
C ARG A 95 -14.91 5.02 -10.45
N GLU A 96 -15.33 5.92 -9.56
CA GLU A 96 -14.82 7.29 -9.62
C GLU A 96 -13.30 7.20 -9.52
N ASP A 97 -12.64 7.79 -10.49
CA ASP A 97 -11.21 7.58 -10.67
C ASP A 97 -10.43 8.52 -9.75
N PHE A 98 -10.35 8.10 -8.48
CA PHE A 98 -9.42 8.72 -7.52
C PHE A 98 -7.99 8.22 -7.72
N ARG A 99 -7.79 7.33 -8.70
CA ARG A 99 -6.51 6.70 -8.94
C ARG A 99 -5.54 7.68 -9.56
N LEU A 100 -4.42 7.87 -8.87
CA LEU A 100 -3.31 8.70 -9.34
C LEU A 100 -2.15 7.80 -9.76
N ASP A 101 -1.60 8.08 -10.92
CA ASP A 101 -0.40 7.45 -11.41
C ASP A 101 0.86 8.28 -11.11
N MET A 102 1.98 7.60 -10.98
CA MET A 102 3.29 8.21 -10.76
C MET A 102 4.36 7.33 -11.42
N PRO A 103 5.32 7.90 -12.15
CA PRO A 103 6.39 7.13 -12.79
C PRO A 103 7.14 6.24 -11.82
N LYS A 104 7.51 5.04 -12.25
CA LYS A 104 8.21 4.04 -11.41
C LYS A 104 9.49 4.60 -10.77
N LYS A 105 10.28 5.37 -11.54
CA LYS A 105 11.52 6.01 -11.06
C LYS A 105 11.25 6.99 -9.92
N MET A 106 10.21 7.83 -10.04
CA MET A 106 9.81 8.77 -9.00
C MET A 106 9.35 8.05 -7.72
N ARG A 107 8.56 6.98 -7.85
CA ARG A 107 8.13 6.16 -6.69
C ARG A 107 9.31 5.55 -5.94
N ARG A 108 10.26 4.97 -6.67
CA ARG A 108 11.47 4.40 -6.08
C ARG A 108 12.29 5.46 -5.35
N LYS A 109 12.50 6.62 -5.99
CA LYS A 109 13.20 7.74 -5.37
C LYS A 109 12.47 8.25 -4.13
N ALA A 110 11.12 8.37 -4.17
CA ALA A 110 10.31 8.77 -3.02
C ALA A 110 10.42 7.79 -1.85
N ASN A 111 10.39 6.47 -2.11
CA ASN A 111 10.52 5.45 -1.07
C ASN A 111 11.90 5.49 -0.41
N ARG A 112 12.98 5.60 -1.21
CA ARG A 112 14.34 5.74 -0.67
C ARG A 112 14.50 7.02 0.13
N ASN A 113 13.94 8.10 -0.35
CA ASN A 113 14.01 9.39 0.31
C ASN A 113 13.18 9.44 1.61
N ALA A 114 12.05 8.71 1.68
CA ALA A 114 11.30 8.54 2.92
C ALA A 114 12.09 7.73 3.97
N LEU A 115 12.84 6.71 3.54
CA LEU A 115 13.76 5.99 4.42
C LEU A 115 14.88 6.90 4.93
N LEU A 116 15.46 7.75 4.06
CA LEU A 116 16.47 8.73 4.47
C LEU A 116 15.93 9.66 5.55
N ALA A 117 14.73 10.20 5.39
CA ALA A 117 14.07 11.04 6.40
C ALA A 117 13.95 10.32 7.75
N LYS A 118 13.51 9.06 7.73
CA LYS A 118 13.42 8.23 8.94
C LYS A 118 14.77 7.94 9.61
N LEU A 119 15.84 7.81 8.82
CA LEU A 119 17.19 7.61 9.34
C LEU A 119 17.73 8.88 9.99
N VAL A 120 17.51 10.04 9.37
CA VAL A 120 17.90 11.35 9.90
C VAL A 120 17.22 11.62 11.25
N ASP A 121 15.93 11.27 11.36
CA ASP A 121 15.14 11.42 12.59
C ASP A 121 15.41 10.33 13.63
N ASN A 122 16.34 9.39 13.38
CA ASN A 122 16.66 8.25 14.26
C ASN A 122 15.43 7.38 14.61
N GLU A 123 14.49 7.24 13.66
CA GLU A 123 13.25 6.48 13.82
C GLU A 123 13.34 5.06 13.23
N VAL A 124 14.51 4.64 12.75
CA VAL A 124 14.75 3.30 12.22
C VAL A 124 15.46 2.45 13.26
N ARG A 125 14.95 1.23 13.48
CA ARG A 125 15.55 0.21 14.33
C ARG A 125 15.91 -0.98 13.47
N ILE A 126 17.20 -1.25 13.31
CA ILE A 126 17.67 -2.39 12.52
C ILE A 126 17.91 -3.55 13.47
N VAL A 127 17.38 -4.72 13.11
CA VAL A 127 17.50 -5.95 13.90
C VAL A 127 18.30 -6.96 13.09
N ASP A 128 19.07 -7.78 13.76
CA ASP A 128 19.83 -8.85 13.11
C ASP A 128 18.88 -9.84 12.41
N SER A 129 17.93 -10.41 13.15
CA SER A 129 16.93 -11.33 12.61
C SER A 129 15.64 -11.34 13.44
N PHE A 130 14.50 -11.73 12.82
CA PHE A 130 13.24 -11.95 13.52
C PHE A 130 13.05 -13.41 13.96
N ALA A 131 14.11 -14.06 14.44
CA ALA A 131 14.09 -15.46 14.83
C ALA A 131 13.46 -15.64 16.22
N MET A 132 12.16 -15.95 16.27
CA MET A 132 11.44 -16.32 17.48
C MET A 132 11.20 -17.83 17.53
N LYS A 133 11.52 -18.46 18.66
CA LYS A 133 11.30 -19.91 18.87
C LYS A 133 9.80 -20.23 18.90
N GLU A 134 9.02 -19.44 19.64
CA GLU A 134 7.59 -19.61 19.82
C GLU A 134 6.80 -18.33 19.51
N PRO A 135 5.59 -18.41 18.98
CA PRO A 135 4.74 -17.26 18.73
C PRO A 135 4.09 -16.75 20.02
N LYS A 136 4.73 -15.79 20.70
CA LYS A 136 4.23 -15.15 21.93
C LYS A 136 4.18 -13.63 21.79
N ALA A 137 2.98 -13.03 21.89
CA ALA A 137 2.78 -11.58 21.79
C ALA A 137 3.52 -10.82 22.91
N LYS A 138 3.53 -11.34 24.15
CA LYS A 138 4.26 -10.74 25.29
C LYS A 138 5.76 -10.64 25.03
N ALA A 139 6.37 -11.66 24.41
CA ALA A 139 7.78 -11.64 24.07
C ALA A 139 8.10 -10.60 23.00
N PHE A 140 7.19 -10.41 22.03
CA PHE A 140 7.36 -9.39 21.01
C PHE A 140 7.15 -7.98 21.56
N SER A 141 6.22 -7.78 22.49
CA SER A 141 6.05 -6.49 23.19
C SER A 141 7.30 -6.12 23.98
N ALA A 142 7.85 -7.03 24.80
CA ALA A 142 9.07 -6.82 25.55
C ALA A 142 10.27 -6.49 24.61
N PHE A 143 10.35 -7.13 23.45
CA PHE A 143 11.33 -6.81 22.43
C PHE A 143 11.18 -5.36 21.91
N LEU A 144 9.98 -4.90 21.60
CA LEU A 144 9.75 -3.51 21.15
C LEU A 144 10.07 -2.50 22.25
N GLU A 145 9.76 -2.80 23.50
CA GLU A 145 10.11 -1.99 24.66
C GLU A 145 11.65 -1.87 24.82
N SER A 146 12.38 -2.96 24.64
CA SER A 146 13.86 -2.95 24.70
C SER A 146 14.48 -2.09 23.60
N LEU A 147 13.83 -1.98 22.42
CA LEU A 147 14.23 -1.08 21.34
C LEU A 147 13.79 0.38 21.56
N LYS A 148 13.15 0.69 22.68
CA LYS A 148 12.57 2.02 22.99
C LYS A 148 11.56 2.50 21.95
N VAL A 149 10.71 1.59 21.51
CA VAL A 149 9.61 1.86 20.58
C VAL A 149 8.34 2.12 21.41
N ASP A 150 8.07 3.39 21.70
CA ASP A 150 6.99 3.86 22.57
C ASP A 150 5.71 4.26 21.83
N LYS A 151 5.76 4.30 20.49
CA LYS A 151 4.66 4.72 19.62
C LYS A 151 4.38 3.67 18.54
N THR A 152 3.68 4.09 17.49
CA THR A 152 3.35 3.22 16.38
C THR A 152 4.59 2.73 15.65
N ALA A 153 4.67 1.43 15.41
CA ALA A 153 5.77 0.77 14.73
C ALA A 153 5.32 0.08 13.45
N LEU A 154 6.07 0.28 12.38
CA LEU A 154 5.98 -0.51 11.16
C LEU A 154 7.07 -1.59 11.20
N VAL A 155 6.67 -2.84 11.26
CA VAL A 155 7.60 -3.98 11.25
C VAL A 155 7.64 -4.56 9.84
N ALA A 156 8.79 -4.40 9.18
CA ALA A 156 9.02 -4.93 7.86
C ALA A 156 9.59 -6.35 7.95
N LEU A 157 8.79 -7.34 7.65
CA LEU A 157 9.15 -8.76 7.71
C LEU A 157 9.80 -9.22 6.40
N PRO A 158 10.64 -10.26 6.44
CA PRO A 158 11.22 -10.86 5.26
C PRO A 158 10.17 -11.29 4.24
N THR A 159 10.58 -11.35 2.98
CA THR A 159 9.73 -11.83 1.89
C THR A 159 9.36 -13.30 2.09
N ASP A 160 10.30 -14.10 2.61
CA ASP A 160 10.08 -15.50 2.93
C ASP A 160 9.27 -15.65 4.22
N ALA A 161 8.01 -16.04 4.09
CA ALA A 161 7.09 -16.20 5.22
C ALA A 161 7.59 -17.18 6.29
N SER A 162 8.35 -18.21 5.90
CA SER A 162 8.88 -19.23 6.81
C SER A 162 9.87 -18.67 7.84
N LYS A 163 10.67 -17.67 7.46
CA LYS A 163 11.71 -17.08 8.32
C LYS A 163 11.16 -16.24 9.47
N ALA A 164 9.95 -15.72 9.32
CA ALA A 164 9.36 -14.81 10.30
C ALA A 164 7.90 -15.13 10.67
N ASP A 165 7.43 -16.37 10.45
CA ASP A 165 6.03 -16.73 10.73
C ASP A 165 5.69 -16.57 12.23
N ASN A 166 6.60 -16.96 13.12
CA ASN A 166 6.40 -16.81 14.56
C ASN A 166 6.38 -15.33 14.97
N ALA A 167 7.25 -14.49 14.41
CA ALA A 167 7.25 -13.05 14.65
C ALA A 167 5.95 -12.41 14.13
N ARG A 168 5.49 -12.81 12.94
CA ARG A 168 4.23 -12.35 12.36
C ARG A 168 3.02 -12.69 13.24
N ARG A 169 2.96 -13.93 13.75
CA ARG A 169 1.87 -14.37 14.63
C ARG A 169 1.89 -13.64 15.97
N SER A 170 3.08 -13.36 16.49
CA SER A 170 3.27 -12.63 17.75
C SER A 170 2.88 -11.17 17.65
N ALA A 171 3.23 -10.50 16.54
CA ALA A 171 3.06 -9.07 16.37
C ALA A 171 1.66 -8.66 15.86
N ARG A 172 0.95 -9.52 15.13
CA ARG A 172 -0.31 -9.17 14.45
C ARG A 172 -1.44 -8.69 15.37
N ASN A 173 -1.40 -9.05 16.66
CA ASN A 173 -2.43 -8.70 17.64
C ASN A 173 -2.08 -7.45 18.46
N LEU A 174 -0.93 -6.83 18.22
CA LEU A 174 -0.53 -5.60 18.90
C LEU A 174 -1.07 -4.38 18.14
N GLU A 175 -1.88 -3.55 18.81
CA GLU A 175 -2.54 -2.38 18.19
C GLU A 175 -1.55 -1.34 17.66
N SER A 176 -0.42 -1.15 18.36
CA SER A 176 0.63 -0.20 17.98
C SER A 176 1.50 -0.68 16.80
N VAL A 177 1.34 -1.93 16.35
CA VAL A 177 2.22 -2.56 15.36
C VAL A 177 1.48 -2.86 14.06
N THR A 178 2.02 -2.36 12.97
CA THR A 178 1.58 -2.73 11.63
C THR A 178 2.65 -3.57 10.95
N LEU A 179 2.24 -4.68 10.37
CA LEU A 179 3.14 -5.59 9.67
C LEU A 179 3.10 -5.34 8.16
N CYS A 180 4.26 -5.26 7.55
CA CYS A 180 4.40 -5.26 6.10
C CYS A 180 5.49 -6.24 5.66
N ARG A 181 5.49 -6.61 4.38
CA ARG A 181 6.63 -7.29 3.77
C ARG A 181 7.64 -6.25 3.32
N ILE A 182 8.91 -6.57 3.42
CA ILE A 182 9.98 -5.65 3.02
C ILE A 182 9.89 -5.22 1.55
N ASP A 183 9.47 -6.12 0.67
CA ASP A 183 9.29 -5.85 -0.75
C ASP A 183 8.11 -4.88 -1.04
N SER A 184 7.14 -4.80 -0.15
CA SER A 184 5.99 -3.88 -0.25
C SER A 184 6.19 -2.56 0.50
N LEU A 185 7.31 -2.41 1.22
CA LEU A 185 7.63 -1.20 1.99
C LEU A 185 7.60 0.04 1.09
N ASN A 186 6.79 1.01 1.47
CA ASN A 186 6.57 2.23 0.69
C ASN A 186 6.49 3.48 1.56
N CYS A 187 6.62 4.64 0.92
CA CYS A 187 6.58 5.95 1.56
C CYS A 187 5.34 6.16 2.43
N PHE A 188 4.15 5.72 1.98
CA PHE A 188 2.90 5.89 2.71
C PHE A 188 2.91 5.14 4.06
N GLN A 189 3.34 3.88 4.05
CA GLN A 189 3.46 3.07 5.27
C GLN A 189 4.51 3.64 6.22
N MET A 190 5.68 4.01 5.71
CA MET A 190 6.75 4.59 6.54
C MET A 190 6.33 5.88 7.25
N LEU A 191 5.59 6.76 6.58
CA LEU A 191 5.16 8.03 7.16
C LEU A 191 3.97 7.91 8.13
N ASN A 192 3.15 6.87 8.00
CA ASN A 192 2.03 6.65 8.90
C ASN A 192 2.45 6.10 10.27
N HIS A 193 3.69 5.62 10.39
CA HIS A 193 4.21 5.04 11.63
C HIS A 193 5.43 5.83 12.10
N ARG A 194 5.59 5.94 13.42
CA ARG A 194 6.74 6.64 13.99
C ARG A 194 8.03 5.85 13.78
N TYR A 195 8.04 4.59 14.13
CA TYR A 195 9.22 3.76 14.05
C TYR A 195 9.13 2.74 12.91
N LEU A 196 10.28 2.48 12.27
CA LEU A 196 10.47 1.41 11.30
C LEU A 196 11.40 0.36 11.92
N VAL A 197 10.94 -0.88 12.02
CA VAL A 197 11.75 -2.03 12.48
C VAL A 197 11.97 -2.96 11.29
N VAL A 198 13.23 -3.26 10.99
CA VAL A 198 13.61 -4.05 9.81
C VAL A 198 14.81 -4.91 10.07
N ALA A 199 14.90 -6.12 9.49
CA ALA A 199 16.08 -6.96 9.58
C ALA A 199 17.21 -6.43 8.68
N LYS A 200 18.46 -6.61 9.12
CA LYS A 200 19.66 -6.12 8.44
C LYS A 200 19.75 -6.62 7.00
N ASP A 201 19.64 -7.94 6.79
CA ASP A 201 19.77 -8.56 5.46
C ASP A 201 18.64 -8.13 4.53
N ASP A 202 17.43 -8.03 5.04
CA ASP A 202 16.26 -7.59 4.28
C ASP A 202 16.37 -6.12 3.84
N LEU A 203 16.91 -5.26 4.72
CA LEU A 203 17.16 -3.87 4.38
C LEU A 203 18.23 -3.74 3.29
N GLN A 204 19.31 -4.49 3.37
CA GLN A 204 20.35 -4.52 2.34
C GLN A 204 19.80 -5.00 0.99
N ALA A 205 18.99 -6.06 0.99
CA ALA A 205 18.31 -6.55 -0.19
C ALA A 205 17.34 -5.51 -0.79
N TRP A 206 16.64 -4.75 0.06
CA TRP A 206 15.74 -3.67 -0.39
C TRP A 206 16.53 -2.49 -0.98
N LEU A 207 17.67 -2.13 -0.42
CA LEU A 207 18.53 -1.05 -0.93
C LEU A 207 19.17 -1.39 -2.27
N SER A 208 19.64 -2.61 -2.44
CA SER A 208 20.23 -3.10 -3.71
C SER A 208 19.16 -3.33 -4.79
N GLY A 209 17.94 -3.62 -4.38
CA GLY A 209 16.81 -3.90 -5.24
C GLY A 209 16.06 -2.66 -5.76
N PRO A 210 14.86 -2.84 -6.32
CA PRO A 210 14.04 -1.75 -6.85
C PRO A 210 13.42 -0.85 -5.79
N SER A 211 13.69 -1.07 -4.50
CA SER A 211 13.20 -0.30 -3.35
C SER A 211 11.67 -0.13 -3.33
N SER A 212 10.95 -1.10 -3.76
CA SER A 212 9.49 -1.32 -3.68
C SER A 212 9.03 -2.20 -4.83
N GLN A 213 7.97 -2.96 -4.61
CA GLN A 213 7.30 -3.66 -5.71
C GLN A 213 6.72 -2.63 -6.69
N THR A 214 7.10 -2.76 -7.94
CA THR A 214 6.64 -1.90 -9.03
C THR A 214 5.59 -2.58 -9.92
N GLY A 215 5.25 -3.83 -9.62
CA GLY A 215 4.22 -4.62 -10.30
C GLY A 215 2.80 -4.28 -9.88
N LYS A 216 1.82 -4.63 -10.69
CA LYS A 216 0.38 -4.35 -10.45
C LYS A 216 -0.24 -5.15 -9.31
N SER A 217 0.45 -6.12 -8.73
CA SER A 217 -0.11 -6.95 -7.67
C SER A 217 0.98 -7.46 -6.74
N ALA A 218 1.19 -6.74 -5.64
CA ALA A 218 1.67 -7.37 -4.42
C ALA A 218 0.51 -8.16 -3.80
N LYS A 219 0.02 -9.19 -4.47
CA LYS A 219 -0.86 -10.16 -3.82
C LYS A 219 0.03 -10.96 -2.89
N LEU A 220 -0.25 -10.88 -1.59
CA LEU A 220 0.17 -11.91 -0.65
C LEU A 220 -0.27 -13.24 -1.24
N GLU A 221 0.66 -14.09 -1.63
CA GLU A 221 0.31 -15.43 -2.04
C GLU A 221 -0.38 -16.11 -0.85
N PRO A 222 -1.60 -16.63 -1.03
CA PRO A 222 -2.27 -17.35 0.04
C PRO A 222 -1.39 -18.53 0.45
N LYS A 223 -1.22 -18.72 1.76
CA LYS A 223 -0.47 -19.84 2.32
C LYS A 223 -1.07 -21.14 1.77
N GLY A 224 -0.34 -21.86 0.90
CA GLY A 224 -0.81 -23.10 0.27
C GLY A 224 -0.88 -23.10 -1.26
N ALA A 225 -0.46 -22.02 -1.94
CA ALA A 225 -0.32 -22.09 -3.39
C ALA A 225 0.74 -23.13 -3.74
N ALA A 226 0.33 -24.14 -4.51
CA ALA A 226 1.24 -25.13 -5.04
C ALA A 226 2.37 -24.46 -5.86
N PRO A 227 3.59 -25.02 -5.87
CA PRO A 227 4.70 -24.44 -6.62
C PRO A 227 4.28 -24.26 -8.08
N ALA A 228 4.57 -23.09 -8.62
CA ALA A 228 4.26 -22.77 -10.02
C ALA A 228 4.80 -23.89 -10.92
N LYS A 229 3.92 -24.44 -11.78
CA LYS A 229 4.32 -25.43 -12.78
C LYS A 229 5.49 -24.86 -13.59
N PRO A 230 6.56 -25.62 -13.81
CA PRO A 230 7.65 -25.18 -14.66
C PRO A 230 7.09 -24.83 -16.05
N GLU A 231 7.47 -23.67 -16.55
CA GLU A 231 7.08 -23.22 -17.89
C GLU A 231 7.41 -24.31 -18.91
N SER A 232 6.39 -24.77 -19.61
CA SER A 232 6.56 -25.74 -20.70
C SER A 232 7.43 -25.09 -21.78
N LYS A 233 8.62 -25.67 -21.99
CA LYS A 233 9.53 -25.28 -23.08
C LYS A 233 8.74 -25.23 -24.39
N SER A 234 8.71 -24.05 -25.01
CA SER A 234 8.13 -23.85 -26.35
C SER A 234 8.69 -24.89 -27.33
N LYS A 235 7.77 -25.59 -28.00
CA LYS A 235 8.13 -26.52 -29.06
C LYS A 235 8.89 -25.78 -30.17
N PRO A 236 9.98 -26.35 -30.71
CA PRO A 236 10.67 -25.74 -31.84
C PRO A 236 9.76 -25.71 -33.06
N ALA A 237 9.73 -24.60 -33.77
CA ALA A 237 8.99 -24.41 -34.99
C ALA A 237 9.44 -25.43 -36.03
N LYS A 238 8.51 -26.19 -36.64
CA LYS A 238 8.75 -27.01 -37.80
C LYS A 238 9.19 -26.12 -38.95
N LYS A 239 10.40 -26.36 -39.46
CA LYS A 239 10.81 -25.83 -40.75
C LYS A 239 9.98 -26.53 -41.82
N GLU A 240 9.17 -25.79 -42.54
CA GLU A 240 8.61 -26.24 -43.81
C GLU A 240 9.70 -26.17 -44.86
N GLN A 241 9.99 -27.33 -45.44
CA GLN A 241 10.79 -27.45 -46.66
C GLN A 241 9.82 -27.30 -47.84
N HIS A 242 10.12 -26.36 -48.68
CA HIS A 242 9.84 -26.39 -50.12
C HIS A 242 11.09 -25.99 -50.86
#